data_438f5f25053149e3d75b087fa2bf50cc
#
_entry.id   438f5f25053149e3d75b087fa2bf50cc
#
_cell.length_a   1.000
_cell.length_b   1.000
_cell.length_c   1.000
_cell.angle_alpha   90.00
_cell.angle_beta   90.00
_cell.angle_gamma   90.00
#
_symmetry.space_group_name_H-M   'P 1'
#
loop_
_entity.id
_entity.type
_entity.pdbx_description
1 polymer ?
#
loop_
_entity_poly.entity_id
_entity_poly.type
_entity_poly.pdbx_seq_one_letter_code
_entity_poly.pdbx_strand_id
1 'polypeptide(L)'
;IACILGTGSNSCYYDGVRIVRNTPPLGWVLGDEGSGTYIGRQLVGNLLKGLCDESLRQLFFEEERLDYDEIIRRVYREGMANRFLASFTRFVARHIDRPELDELVCEAFRAFVRRNLAHYPADAEVSALGGVACHFERQLRHVLATEGMRAGRIVETPDEGLLNYHIWNRSE
;
A
#
# COMPACT_ATOMS: atom_id res chain seq x y z
N ILE A 1 -11.76 -10.64 -5.39
CA ILE A 1 -10.44 -10.56 -4.75
C ILE A 1 -10.56 -9.58 -3.59
N ALA A 2 -10.11 -9.97 -2.40
CA ALA A 2 -10.03 -9.10 -1.24
C ALA A 2 -8.56 -8.77 -0.94
N CYS A 3 -8.26 -7.48 -0.75
CA CYS A 3 -6.92 -6.98 -0.50
C CYS A 3 -6.87 -6.19 0.81
N ILE A 4 -5.73 -6.24 1.48
CA ILE A 4 -5.37 -5.33 2.58
C ILE A 4 -4.17 -4.51 2.12
N LEU A 5 -4.30 -3.18 2.18
CA LEU A 5 -3.24 -2.22 1.85
C LEU A 5 -3.13 -1.18 2.97
N GLY A 6 -2.28 -1.49 3.91
CA GLY A 6 -1.98 -0.68 5.10
C GLY A 6 -0.48 -0.55 5.31
N THR A 7 0.02 -0.73 6.54
CA THR A 7 1.46 -0.81 6.83
C THR A 7 2.13 -1.92 6.02
N GLY A 8 1.53 -3.12 5.99
CA GLY A 8 1.86 -4.21 5.08
C GLY A 8 0.76 -4.39 4.03
N SER A 9 0.88 -5.42 3.18
CA SER A 9 -0.14 -5.79 2.20
C SER A 9 -0.46 -7.29 2.26
N ASN A 10 -1.66 -7.65 1.84
CA ASN A 10 -2.06 -9.04 1.64
C ASN A 10 -3.21 -9.11 0.63
N SER A 11 -3.44 -10.28 0.05
CA SER A 11 -4.55 -10.51 -0.88
C SER A 11 -5.06 -11.93 -0.80
N CYS A 12 -6.34 -12.13 -1.09
CA CYS A 12 -6.91 -13.46 -1.27
C CYS A 12 -8.00 -13.47 -2.34
N TYR A 13 -8.21 -14.62 -2.93
CA TYR A 13 -9.40 -14.91 -3.71
C TYR A 13 -10.42 -15.66 -2.84
N TYR A 14 -11.60 -15.07 -2.69
CA TYR A 14 -12.72 -15.58 -1.94
C TYR A 14 -13.88 -15.86 -2.88
N ASP A 15 -14.42 -17.08 -2.85
CA ASP A 15 -15.47 -17.55 -3.78
C ASP A 15 -16.91 -17.28 -3.29
N GLY A 16 -17.05 -16.58 -2.16
CA GLY A 16 -18.34 -16.38 -1.48
C GLY A 16 -18.56 -17.31 -0.28
N VAL A 17 -17.77 -18.39 -0.17
CA VAL A 17 -17.87 -19.38 0.91
C VAL A 17 -16.56 -19.52 1.68
N ARG A 18 -15.43 -19.56 0.98
CA ARG A 18 -14.10 -19.75 1.58
C ARG A 18 -13.00 -19.02 0.80
N ILE A 19 -11.87 -18.86 1.45
CA ILE A 19 -10.64 -18.44 0.77
C ILE A 19 -10.14 -19.62 -0.07
N VAL A 20 -10.16 -19.46 -1.38
CA VAL A 20 -9.70 -20.46 -2.34
C VAL A 20 -8.20 -20.38 -2.56
N ARG A 21 -7.67 -19.15 -2.58
CA ARG A 21 -6.26 -18.89 -2.83
C ARG A 21 -5.80 -17.64 -2.10
N ASN A 22 -4.57 -17.72 -1.58
CA ASN A 22 -3.87 -16.56 -0.99
C ASN A 22 -2.47 -16.52 -1.58
N THR A 23 -2.04 -15.36 -2.07
CA THR A 23 -0.65 -15.12 -2.45
C THR A 23 0.10 -14.69 -1.20
N PRO A 24 1.18 -15.38 -0.79
CA PRO A 24 1.92 -15.02 0.42
C PRO A 24 2.48 -13.59 0.35
N PRO A 25 2.23 -12.74 1.36
CA PRO A 25 2.69 -11.34 1.34
C PRO A 25 4.19 -11.20 1.55
N LEU A 26 4.85 -12.19 2.15
CA LEU A 26 6.29 -12.33 2.43
C LEU A 26 6.86 -11.26 3.37
N GLY A 27 6.05 -10.32 3.88
CA GLY A 27 6.47 -9.26 4.77
C GLY A 27 7.32 -8.17 4.09
N TRP A 28 7.70 -7.16 4.87
CA TRP A 28 8.26 -5.91 4.37
C TRP A 28 9.66 -6.02 3.72
N VAL A 29 10.40 -7.07 3.99
CA VAL A 29 11.74 -7.29 3.40
C VAL A 29 11.63 -7.90 2.01
N LEU A 30 10.81 -8.94 1.84
CA LEU A 30 10.73 -9.74 0.62
C LEU A 30 9.50 -9.44 -0.24
N GLY A 31 8.52 -8.72 0.30
CA GLY A 31 7.23 -8.50 -0.33
C GLY A 31 6.59 -7.20 0.11
N ASP A 32 5.32 -7.30 0.57
CA ASP A 32 4.45 -6.20 0.98
C ASP A 32 4.30 -5.12 -0.10
N GLU A 33 4.37 -5.48 -1.39
CA GLU A 33 4.17 -4.56 -2.50
C GLU A 33 2.86 -3.79 -2.33
N GLY A 34 2.82 -2.52 -2.71
CA GLY A 34 1.65 -1.65 -2.59
C GLY A 34 1.34 -1.19 -1.17
N SER A 35 2.07 -1.67 -0.16
CA SER A 35 1.90 -1.24 1.24
C SER A 35 2.57 0.11 1.53
N GLY A 36 2.22 0.70 2.66
CA GLY A 36 2.87 1.91 3.16
C GLY A 36 4.37 1.72 3.39
N THR A 37 4.77 0.54 3.88
CA THR A 37 6.19 0.21 4.06
C THR A 37 6.93 0.16 2.73
N TYR A 38 6.32 -0.44 1.72
CA TYR A 38 6.90 -0.51 0.37
C TYR A 38 7.05 0.89 -0.23
N ILE A 39 6.00 1.72 -0.20
CA ILE A 39 6.00 3.10 -0.69
C ILE A 39 7.08 3.92 0.04
N GLY A 40 7.11 3.87 1.38
CA GLY A 40 8.10 4.61 2.17
C GLY A 40 9.53 4.15 1.92
N ARG A 41 9.76 2.85 1.74
CA ARG A 41 11.08 2.30 1.38
C ARG A 41 11.56 2.81 0.03
N GLN A 42 10.69 2.83 -0.97
CA GLN A 42 11.02 3.36 -2.29
C GLN A 42 11.29 4.87 -2.24
N LEU A 43 10.44 5.62 -1.55
CA LEU A 43 10.64 7.06 -1.34
C LEU A 43 12.02 7.35 -0.72
N VAL A 44 12.29 6.76 0.44
CA VAL A 44 13.56 6.96 1.16
C VAL A 44 14.75 6.54 0.33
N GLY A 45 14.66 5.41 -0.36
CA GLY A 45 15.72 4.94 -1.25
C GLY A 45 16.03 5.95 -2.37
N ASN A 46 15.01 6.51 -3.00
CA ASN A 46 15.16 7.51 -4.06
C ASN A 46 15.74 8.82 -3.53
N LEU A 47 15.24 9.30 -2.37
CA LEU A 47 15.74 10.53 -1.73
C LEU A 47 17.22 10.43 -1.35
N LEU A 48 17.62 9.32 -0.70
CA LEU A 48 18.99 9.13 -0.23
C LEU A 48 20.00 8.88 -1.36
N LYS A 49 19.53 8.37 -2.50
CA LYS A 49 20.37 8.16 -3.69
C LYS A 49 20.34 9.32 -4.69
N GLY A 50 19.58 10.39 -4.41
CA GLY A 50 19.45 11.53 -5.33
C GLY A 50 18.76 11.17 -6.65
N LEU A 51 17.81 10.23 -6.62
CA LEU A 51 17.02 9.78 -7.78
C LEU A 51 15.70 10.53 -7.94
N CYS A 52 15.51 11.61 -7.19
CA CYS A 52 14.33 12.49 -7.23
C CYS A 52 14.77 13.92 -7.42
N ASP A 53 13.81 14.80 -7.73
CA ASP A 53 14.06 16.24 -7.80
C ASP A 53 14.62 16.78 -6.48
N GLU A 54 15.62 17.66 -6.56
CA GLU A 54 16.28 18.23 -5.37
C GLU A 54 15.30 19.03 -4.51
N SER A 55 14.29 19.66 -5.11
CA SER A 55 13.26 20.38 -4.36
C SER A 55 12.39 19.44 -3.51
N LEU A 56 12.08 18.25 -4.01
CA LEU A 56 11.38 17.22 -3.25
C LEU A 56 12.25 16.71 -2.10
N ARG A 57 13.53 16.49 -2.36
CA ARG A 57 14.49 16.04 -1.36
C ARG A 57 14.60 17.03 -0.20
N GLN A 58 14.81 18.30 -0.50
CA GLN A 58 14.88 19.36 0.50
C GLN A 58 13.59 19.45 1.32
N LEU A 59 12.44 19.47 0.66
CA LEU A 59 11.12 19.52 1.28
C LEU A 59 10.92 18.35 2.27
N PHE A 60 11.31 17.14 1.88
CA PHE A 60 11.20 15.97 2.76
C PHE A 60 12.03 16.11 4.03
N PHE A 61 13.31 16.48 3.92
CA PHE A 61 14.17 16.62 5.08
C PHE A 61 13.75 17.77 6.01
N GLU A 62 13.23 18.86 5.44
CA GLU A 62 12.69 19.99 6.21
C GLU A 62 11.42 19.62 6.99
N GLU A 63 10.46 18.98 6.33
CA GLU A 63 9.19 18.61 6.98
C GLU A 63 9.34 17.49 8.00
N GLU A 64 10.04 16.41 7.64
CA GLU A 64 10.19 15.24 8.48
C GLU A 64 11.26 15.43 9.57
N ARG A 65 12.10 16.47 9.47
CA ARG A 65 13.17 16.82 10.42
C ARG A 65 14.10 15.65 10.71
N LEU A 66 14.47 14.93 9.66
CA LEU A 66 15.35 13.78 9.71
C LEU A 66 16.62 14.08 8.90
N ASP A 67 17.68 13.36 9.21
CA ASP A 67 18.89 13.32 8.40
C ASP A 67 19.19 11.87 7.95
N TYR A 68 20.24 11.72 7.17
CA TYR A 68 20.66 10.40 6.67
C TYR A 68 20.95 9.43 7.81
N ASP A 69 21.70 9.84 8.83
CA ASP A 69 22.15 8.96 9.90
C ASP A 69 20.99 8.50 10.77
N GLU A 70 20.03 9.39 11.05
CA GLU A 70 18.82 9.08 11.78
C GLU A 70 17.94 8.06 11.01
N ILE A 71 17.76 8.23 9.71
CA ILE A 71 16.99 7.29 8.88
C ILE A 71 17.67 5.92 8.90
N ILE A 72 18.98 5.84 8.67
CA ILE A 72 19.73 4.58 8.69
C ILE A 72 19.65 3.91 10.06
N ARG A 73 19.79 4.69 11.13
CA ARG A 73 19.67 4.18 12.50
C ARG A 73 18.30 3.57 12.75
N ARG A 74 17.20 4.25 12.39
CA ARG A 74 15.83 3.76 12.58
C ARG A 74 15.51 2.54 11.75
N VAL A 75 16.02 2.46 10.53
CA VAL A 75 15.77 1.32 9.64
C VAL A 75 16.53 0.07 10.06
N TYR A 76 17.82 0.22 10.46
CA TYR A 76 18.70 -0.94 10.62
C TYR A 76 19.04 -1.29 12.08
N ARG A 77 18.81 -0.39 13.03
CA ARG A 77 19.24 -0.58 14.44
C ARG A 77 18.10 -0.50 15.44
N GLU A 78 16.93 -0.02 15.03
CA GLU A 78 15.75 0.07 15.91
C GLU A 78 14.69 -0.95 15.52
N GLY A 79 13.74 -1.19 16.43
CA GLY A 79 12.57 -2.00 16.15
C GLY A 79 11.55 -1.26 15.30
N MET A 80 10.67 -2.01 14.65
CA MET A 80 9.51 -1.49 13.90
C MET A 80 9.87 -0.62 12.67
N ALA A 81 10.97 -0.93 11.98
CA ALA A 81 11.39 -0.24 10.77
C ALA A 81 10.28 -0.16 9.70
N ASN A 82 9.44 -1.19 9.61
CA ASN A 82 8.27 -1.21 8.72
C ASN A 82 7.28 -0.07 9.05
N ARG A 83 6.96 0.15 10.32
CA ARG A 83 6.07 1.26 10.73
C ARG A 83 6.71 2.62 10.48
N PHE A 84 8.01 2.74 10.75
CA PHE A 84 8.75 3.96 10.47
C PHE A 84 8.71 4.29 8.98
N LEU A 85 9.02 3.34 8.11
CA LEU A 85 8.94 3.54 6.66
C LEU A 85 7.50 3.86 6.21
N ALA A 86 6.51 3.12 6.72
CA ALA A 86 5.12 3.35 6.37
C ALA A 86 4.61 4.75 6.79
N SER A 87 5.18 5.37 7.84
CA SER A 87 4.76 6.70 8.28
C SER A 87 4.97 7.78 7.21
N PHE A 88 5.93 7.60 6.30
CA PHE A 88 6.20 8.54 5.21
C PHE A 88 5.10 8.59 4.14
N THR A 89 4.14 7.65 4.15
CA THR A 89 2.96 7.77 3.28
C THR A 89 2.15 9.04 3.56
N ARG A 90 2.23 9.59 4.77
CA ARG A 90 1.60 10.88 5.09
C ARG A 90 2.25 12.04 4.34
N PHE A 91 3.57 12.04 4.23
CA PHE A 91 4.30 13.00 3.40
C PHE A 91 3.89 12.85 1.93
N VAL A 92 3.89 11.61 1.42
CA VAL A 92 3.46 11.32 0.05
C VAL A 92 2.03 11.83 -0.20
N ALA A 93 1.10 11.59 0.73
CA ALA A 93 -0.29 12.02 0.59
C ALA A 93 -0.44 13.54 0.58
N ARG A 94 0.33 14.28 1.40
CA ARG A 94 0.32 15.75 1.41
C ARG A 94 0.82 16.35 0.09
N HIS A 95 1.72 15.67 -0.59
CA HIS A 95 2.39 16.17 -1.79
C HIS A 95 2.08 15.35 -3.05
N ILE A 96 0.95 14.62 -3.05
CA ILE A 96 0.57 13.67 -4.12
C ILE A 96 0.38 14.33 -5.49
N ASP A 97 0.20 15.64 -5.53
CA ASP A 97 0.10 16.42 -6.79
C ASP A 97 1.45 16.53 -7.52
N ARG A 98 2.56 16.19 -6.87
CA ARG A 98 3.85 16.09 -7.53
C ARG A 98 3.90 14.83 -8.40
N PRO A 99 4.23 14.94 -9.71
CA PRO A 99 4.22 13.80 -10.62
C PRO A 99 5.09 12.63 -10.16
N GLU A 100 6.25 12.91 -9.57
CA GLU A 100 7.16 11.87 -9.08
C GLU A 100 6.59 11.09 -7.89
N LEU A 101 5.75 11.68 -7.05
CA LEU A 101 5.09 10.98 -5.94
C LEU A 101 3.84 10.24 -6.39
N ASP A 102 3.08 10.79 -7.33
CA ASP A 102 1.97 10.10 -7.98
C ASP A 102 2.45 8.83 -8.66
N GLU A 103 3.53 8.92 -9.45
CA GLU A 103 4.12 7.75 -10.13
C GLU A 103 4.70 6.75 -9.15
N LEU A 104 5.38 7.19 -8.07
CA LEU A 104 5.88 6.31 -7.02
C LEU A 104 4.77 5.42 -6.44
N VAL A 105 3.60 5.99 -6.16
CA VAL A 105 2.44 5.26 -5.65
C VAL A 105 1.86 4.34 -6.71
N CYS A 106 1.74 4.80 -7.95
CA CYS A 106 1.28 3.99 -9.07
C CYS A 106 2.20 2.78 -9.29
N GLU A 107 3.52 2.96 -9.27
CA GLU A 107 4.48 1.85 -9.40
C GLU A 107 4.37 0.85 -8.24
N ALA A 108 4.16 1.32 -7.01
CA ALA A 108 3.95 0.44 -5.87
C ALA A 108 2.69 -0.43 -6.05
N PHE A 109 1.59 0.14 -6.51
CA PHE A 109 0.37 -0.61 -6.79
C PHE A 109 0.51 -1.52 -8.03
N ARG A 110 1.23 -1.09 -9.05
CA ARG A 110 1.55 -1.92 -10.22
C ARG A 110 2.35 -3.16 -9.82
N ALA A 111 3.34 -2.99 -8.93
CA ALA A 111 4.08 -4.11 -8.36
C ALA A 111 3.17 -5.06 -7.57
N PHE A 112 2.22 -4.52 -6.78
CA PHE A 112 1.23 -5.32 -6.05
C PHE A 112 0.34 -6.13 -7.00
N VAL A 113 -0.23 -5.50 -8.01
CA VAL A 113 -1.09 -6.19 -8.98
C VAL A 113 -0.33 -7.33 -9.66
N ARG A 114 0.84 -7.05 -10.20
CA ARG A 114 1.62 -8.02 -10.97
C ARG A 114 2.16 -9.19 -10.14
N ARG A 115 2.48 -8.96 -8.87
CA ARG A 115 3.07 -9.99 -8.01
C ARG A 115 2.06 -10.73 -7.15
N ASN A 116 1.01 -10.03 -6.70
CA ASN A 116 0.06 -10.61 -5.75
C ASN A 116 -1.27 -10.99 -6.41
N LEU A 117 -1.73 -10.28 -7.44
CA LEU A 117 -3.03 -10.50 -8.05
C LEU A 117 -3.01 -11.30 -9.36
N ALA A 118 -1.88 -11.38 -10.05
CA ALA A 118 -1.76 -12.02 -11.37
C ALA A 118 -2.16 -13.51 -11.41
N HIS A 119 -2.28 -14.14 -10.24
CA HIS A 119 -2.65 -15.54 -10.13
C HIS A 119 -4.14 -15.78 -9.80
N TYR A 120 -4.92 -14.71 -9.66
CA TYR A 120 -6.36 -14.79 -9.41
C TYR A 120 -7.14 -14.70 -10.73
N PRO A 121 -8.45 -15.05 -10.75
CA PRO A 121 -9.27 -14.90 -11.95
C PRO A 121 -9.29 -13.45 -12.44
N ALA A 122 -9.02 -13.24 -13.72
CA ALA A 122 -8.89 -11.91 -14.31
C ALA A 122 -10.20 -11.10 -14.34
N ASP A 123 -11.33 -11.80 -14.32
CA ASP A 123 -12.67 -11.22 -14.29
C ASP A 123 -13.16 -10.88 -12.87
N ALA A 124 -12.42 -11.30 -11.84
CA ALA A 124 -12.80 -11.05 -10.46
C ALA A 124 -12.61 -9.56 -10.10
N GLU A 125 -13.59 -9.02 -9.38
CA GLU A 125 -13.51 -7.66 -8.86
C GLU A 125 -12.53 -7.56 -7.68
N VAL A 126 -11.74 -6.49 -7.66
CA VAL A 126 -10.72 -6.23 -6.63
C VAL A 126 -11.24 -5.22 -5.63
N SER A 127 -11.57 -5.68 -4.43
CA SER A 127 -11.91 -4.83 -3.29
C SER A 127 -10.71 -4.69 -2.36
N ALA A 128 -10.52 -3.50 -1.79
CA ALA A 128 -9.38 -3.22 -0.93
C ALA A 128 -9.80 -2.58 0.39
N LEU A 129 -9.04 -2.93 1.44
CA LEU A 129 -9.19 -2.43 2.80
C LEU A 129 -7.88 -1.83 3.27
N GLY A 130 -7.94 -0.70 3.97
CA GLY A 130 -6.81 -0.10 4.67
C GLY A 130 -6.52 1.34 4.27
N GLY A 131 -5.81 2.05 5.15
CA GLY A 131 -5.54 3.47 4.98
C GLY A 131 -4.77 3.81 3.71
N VAL A 132 -3.85 2.97 3.26
CA VAL A 132 -3.11 3.19 2.00
C VAL A 132 -4.04 3.06 0.79
N ALA A 133 -4.91 2.03 0.77
CA ALA A 133 -5.89 1.87 -0.30
C ALA A 133 -6.83 3.08 -0.40
N CYS A 134 -7.29 3.57 0.75
CA CYS A 134 -8.25 4.68 0.83
C CYS A 134 -7.61 6.03 0.48
N HIS A 135 -6.44 6.35 1.06
CA HIS A 135 -5.74 7.62 0.80
C HIS A 135 -5.26 7.75 -0.64
N PHE A 136 -4.91 6.65 -1.28
CA PHE A 136 -4.43 6.61 -2.67
C PHE A 136 -5.43 5.90 -3.60
N GLU A 137 -6.72 6.00 -3.32
CA GLU A 137 -7.80 5.34 -4.07
C GLU A 137 -7.75 5.69 -5.56
N ARG A 138 -7.48 6.93 -5.91
CA ARG A 138 -7.37 7.39 -7.31
C ARG A 138 -6.29 6.62 -8.06
N GLN A 139 -5.10 6.50 -7.47
CA GLN A 139 -3.96 5.78 -8.04
C GLN A 139 -4.24 4.28 -8.13
N LEU A 140 -4.81 3.70 -7.07
CA LEU A 140 -5.17 2.28 -7.06
C LEU A 140 -6.17 1.93 -8.15
N ARG A 141 -7.25 2.71 -8.30
CA ARG A 141 -8.25 2.52 -9.36
C ARG A 141 -7.64 2.70 -10.75
N HIS A 142 -6.77 3.69 -10.93
CA HIS A 142 -6.07 3.91 -12.18
C HIS A 142 -5.20 2.71 -12.56
N VAL A 143 -4.40 2.21 -11.63
CA VAL A 143 -3.52 1.06 -11.87
C VAL A 143 -4.33 -0.21 -12.13
N LEU A 144 -5.37 -0.50 -11.35
CA LEU A 144 -6.24 -1.65 -11.61
C LEU A 144 -6.82 -1.60 -13.03
N ALA A 145 -7.33 -0.45 -13.46
CA ALA A 145 -7.88 -0.28 -14.80
C ALA A 145 -6.83 -0.49 -15.90
N THR A 146 -5.62 0.06 -15.73
CA THR A 146 -4.53 -0.09 -16.72
C THR A 146 -3.96 -1.50 -16.78
N GLU A 147 -4.02 -2.27 -15.67
CA GLU A 147 -3.65 -3.68 -15.62
C GLU A 147 -4.83 -4.63 -15.96
N GLY A 148 -5.95 -4.07 -16.46
CA GLY A 148 -7.11 -4.84 -16.95
C GLY A 148 -8.00 -5.42 -15.87
N MET A 149 -7.92 -4.92 -14.62
CA MET A 149 -8.72 -5.39 -13.49
C MET A 149 -9.84 -4.41 -13.14
N ARG A 150 -10.93 -4.92 -12.57
CA ARG A 150 -12.06 -4.09 -12.10
C ARG A 150 -11.92 -3.77 -10.63
N ALA A 151 -11.97 -2.48 -10.28
CA ALA A 151 -11.98 -2.03 -8.90
C ALA A 151 -13.38 -2.15 -8.30
N GLY A 152 -13.46 -2.79 -7.14
CA GLY A 152 -14.66 -2.90 -6.31
C GLY A 152 -14.70 -1.85 -5.20
N ARG A 153 -15.11 -2.28 -4.01
CA ARG A 153 -15.16 -1.42 -2.82
C ARG A 153 -13.76 -1.17 -2.28
N ILE A 154 -13.52 0.09 -1.92
CA ILE A 154 -12.31 0.50 -1.20
C ILE A 154 -12.79 1.13 0.11
N VAL A 155 -12.33 0.63 1.25
CA VAL A 155 -12.73 1.06 2.58
C VAL A 155 -11.51 1.23 3.49
N GLU A 156 -11.57 2.15 4.42
CA GLU A 156 -10.45 2.41 5.32
C GLU A 156 -10.37 1.38 6.45
N THR A 157 -11.51 1.05 7.04
CA THR A 157 -11.62 0.10 8.17
C THR A 157 -12.66 -0.98 7.90
N PRO A 158 -12.54 -2.16 8.52
CA PRO A 158 -13.50 -3.25 8.35
C PRO A 158 -14.74 -3.14 9.26
N ASP A 159 -14.82 -2.13 10.11
CA ASP A 159 -15.71 -2.08 11.28
C ASP A 159 -17.19 -2.26 10.90
N GLU A 160 -17.65 -1.50 9.91
CA GLU A 160 -19.04 -1.58 9.43
C GLU A 160 -19.34 -2.95 8.81
N GLY A 161 -18.41 -3.48 8.01
CA GLY A 161 -18.55 -4.79 7.38
C GLY A 161 -18.56 -5.93 8.38
N LEU A 162 -17.72 -5.89 9.40
CA LEU A 162 -17.68 -6.86 10.49
C LEU A 162 -18.93 -6.81 11.35
N LEU A 163 -19.41 -5.61 11.68
CA LEU A 163 -20.63 -5.42 12.44
C LEU A 163 -21.82 -6.04 11.70
N ASN A 164 -21.98 -5.73 10.42
CA ASN A 164 -23.05 -6.27 9.58
C ASN A 164 -22.97 -7.80 9.48
N TYR A 165 -21.78 -8.35 9.24
CA TYR A 165 -21.56 -9.80 9.20
C TYR A 165 -22.01 -10.49 10.49
N HIS A 166 -21.67 -9.96 11.66
CA HIS A 166 -22.05 -10.55 12.95
C HIS A 166 -23.52 -10.36 13.30
N ILE A 167 -24.16 -9.28 12.85
CA ILE A 167 -25.61 -9.09 13.04
C ILE A 167 -26.39 -10.12 12.21
N TRP A 168 -26.02 -10.32 10.95
CA TRP A 168 -26.69 -11.26 10.05
C TRP A 168 -26.55 -12.72 10.52
N ASN A 169 -25.34 -13.13 10.94
CA ASN A 169 -25.08 -14.50 11.38
C ASN A 169 -25.63 -14.83 12.78
N ARG A 170 -26.16 -13.85 13.53
CA ARG A 170 -26.88 -14.11 14.80
C ARG A 170 -28.37 -14.35 14.60
N SER A 171 -28.86 -14.19 13.38
CA SER A 171 -30.29 -14.31 13.05
C SER A 171 -30.66 -15.69 12.45
N GLU A 172 -29.66 -16.58 12.36
CA GLU A 172 -29.80 -18.00 12.08
C GLU A 172 -29.53 -18.85 13.35
#